data_7c2feced2eebaf20d53f77b4b0de5d8b
#
_entry.id   7c2feced2eebaf20d53f77b4b0de5d8b
#
_cell.length_a   1.000
_cell.length_b   1.000
_cell.length_c   1.000
_cell.angle_alpha   90.00
_cell.angle_beta   90.00
_cell.angle_gamma   90.00
#
_symmetry.space_group_name_H-M   'P 1'
#
loop_
_entity.id
_entity.type
_entity.pdbx_description
1 polymer ?
#
loop_
_entity_poly.entity_id
_entity_poly.type
_entity_poly.pdbx_seq_one_letter_code
_entity_poly.pdbx_strand_id
1 'polypeptide(L)'
;MARKAKAAKKSDNGAKVGFEDTLWLAADKLRNNLDAAEYKHVVLGLIFLKYISDAFEERHQELLAEVEQGADPEDPDEYLAENIFWVPPEARWSALQANAKQPTIGKKVDDAMVAIERDNKRLKGVLPKDYGRPALDKQRLGELIDLIGTIGLGDKENRSKDILGRVYEYFLSQFASAEGKKGGQF
;
A
#
# COMPACT_ATOMS: atom_id res chain seq x y z
N MET A 1 23.66 -41.75 18.11
CA MET A 1 23.26 -40.51 18.79
C MET A 1 22.74 -39.56 17.71
N ALA A 2 21.44 -39.41 17.64
CA ALA A 2 20.82 -38.50 16.71
C ALA A 2 21.02 -37.05 17.18
N ARG A 3 21.87 -36.30 16.52
CA ARG A 3 21.86 -34.85 16.63
C ARG A 3 20.53 -34.37 16.05
N LYS A 4 19.59 -34.02 16.89
CA LYS A 4 18.47 -33.21 16.46
C LYS A 4 19.04 -31.93 15.86
N ALA A 5 19.07 -31.88 14.54
CA ALA A 5 19.26 -30.62 13.85
C ALA A 5 18.18 -29.68 14.36
N LYS A 6 18.56 -28.64 15.07
CA LYS A 6 17.66 -27.50 15.32
C LYS A 6 17.23 -27.03 13.95
N ALA A 7 16.00 -27.37 13.58
CA ALA A 7 15.36 -26.71 12.45
C ALA A 7 15.42 -25.22 12.74
N ALA A 8 16.28 -24.55 12.02
CA ALA A 8 16.40 -23.11 12.12
C ALA A 8 15.01 -22.53 11.86
N LYS A 9 14.53 -21.71 12.77
CA LYS A 9 13.34 -20.87 12.59
C LYS A 9 13.61 -19.85 11.47
N LYS A 10 13.79 -20.36 10.26
CA LYS A 10 13.98 -19.56 9.05
C LYS A 10 12.67 -19.33 8.30
N SER A 11 11.57 -19.93 8.76
CA SER A 11 10.40 -20.02 7.93
C SER A 11 9.54 -18.77 7.89
N ASP A 12 9.57 -17.93 8.90
CA ASP A 12 8.59 -16.83 8.97
C ASP A 12 9.11 -15.55 8.33
N ASN A 13 10.39 -15.27 8.40
CA ASN A 13 10.98 -14.09 7.76
C ASN A 13 11.27 -14.32 6.27
N GLY A 14 11.60 -15.52 5.84
CA GLY A 14 11.90 -15.83 4.44
C GLY A 14 10.67 -15.83 3.52
N ALA A 15 9.55 -16.33 4.02
CA ALA A 15 8.30 -16.36 3.24
C ALA A 15 7.67 -14.97 3.07
N LYS A 16 7.88 -14.08 4.03
CA LYS A 16 7.39 -12.70 3.97
C LYS A 16 8.27 -11.77 3.13
N VAL A 17 9.54 -12.09 2.99
CA VAL A 17 10.47 -11.41 2.10
C VAL A 17 10.24 -11.80 0.64
N GLY A 18 9.62 -12.94 0.36
CA GLY A 18 9.36 -13.40 -1.00
C GLY A 18 8.39 -12.52 -1.80
N PHE A 19 7.38 -11.95 -1.17
CA PHE A 19 6.46 -11.04 -1.86
C PHE A 19 7.09 -9.68 -2.16
N GLU A 20 8.05 -9.24 -1.35
CA GLU A 20 8.75 -7.96 -1.55
C GLU A 20 9.55 -7.97 -2.86
N ASP A 21 10.26 -9.07 -3.14
CA ASP A 21 10.99 -9.25 -4.39
C ASP A 21 10.05 -9.27 -5.61
N THR A 22 8.94 -9.99 -5.51
CA THR A 22 7.94 -10.06 -6.56
C THR A 22 7.32 -8.69 -6.82
N LEU A 23 7.01 -7.98 -5.75
CA LEU A 23 6.46 -6.63 -5.83
C LEU A 23 7.45 -5.65 -6.44
N TRP A 24 8.74 -5.75 -6.08
CA TRP A 24 9.79 -4.94 -6.67
C TRP A 24 9.94 -5.21 -8.18
N LEU A 25 9.94 -6.47 -8.61
CA LEU A 25 10.03 -6.82 -10.02
C LEU A 25 8.87 -6.26 -10.83
N ALA A 26 7.65 -6.34 -10.31
CA ALA A 26 6.49 -5.77 -10.95
C ALA A 26 6.54 -4.24 -10.97
N ALA A 27 6.97 -3.64 -9.88
CA ALA A 27 7.14 -2.20 -9.76
C ALA A 27 8.24 -1.70 -10.72
N ASP A 28 9.31 -2.46 -10.89
CA ASP A 28 10.40 -2.11 -11.82
C ASP A 28 9.93 -2.07 -13.28
N LYS A 29 8.98 -2.92 -13.64
CA LYS A 29 8.32 -2.87 -14.97
C LYS A 29 7.56 -1.57 -15.20
N LEU A 30 7.05 -0.97 -14.14
CA LEU A 30 6.34 0.31 -14.19
C LEU A 30 7.28 1.49 -14.44
N ARG A 31 8.54 1.31 -14.14
CA ARG A 31 9.55 2.36 -14.20
C ARG A 31 9.66 3.02 -15.58
N ASN A 32 9.67 2.23 -16.63
CA ASN A 32 9.69 2.66 -18.03
C ASN A 32 10.43 4.00 -18.25
N ASN A 33 9.70 5.10 -18.49
CA ASN A 33 10.26 6.44 -18.71
C ASN A 33 10.26 7.33 -17.47
N LEU A 34 9.89 6.78 -16.30
CA LEU A 34 9.89 7.54 -15.06
C LEU A 34 11.30 7.65 -14.48
N ASP A 35 11.64 8.81 -13.93
CA ASP A 35 12.86 8.92 -13.14
C ASP A 35 12.70 8.18 -11.80
N ALA A 36 13.84 7.93 -11.13
CA ALA A 36 13.85 7.14 -9.91
C ALA A 36 13.01 7.75 -8.78
N ALA A 37 12.98 9.07 -8.66
CA ALA A 37 12.23 9.77 -7.63
C ALA A 37 10.72 9.67 -7.85
N GLU A 38 10.25 9.85 -9.09
CA GLU A 38 8.85 9.72 -9.45
C GLU A 38 8.32 8.31 -9.24
N TYR A 39 9.09 7.33 -9.69
CA TYR A 39 8.79 5.92 -9.53
C TYR A 39 8.64 5.51 -8.07
N LYS A 40 9.56 5.96 -7.22
CA LYS A 40 9.54 5.75 -5.77
C LYS A 40 8.24 6.26 -5.15
N HIS A 41 7.83 7.47 -5.47
CA HIS A 41 6.58 8.05 -4.97
C HIS A 41 5.35 7.25 -5.40
N VAL A 42 5.31 6.79 -6.63
CA VAL A 42 4.21 5.96 -7.15
C VAL A 42 4.06 4.68 -6.32
N VAL A 43 5.14 3.93 -6.16
CA VAL A 43 5.13 2.64 -5.47
C VAL A 43 4.81 2.81 -3.98
N LEU A 44 5.53 3.69 -3.30
CA LEU A 44 5.35 3.88 -1.85
C LEU A 44 3.98 4.47 -1.52
N GLY A 45 3.45 5.34 -2.36
CA GLY A 45 2.11 5.89 -2.20
C GLY A 45 1.03 4.82 -2.28
N LEU A 46 1.13 3.90 -3.22
CA LEU A 46 0.19 2.78 -3.35
C LEU A 46 0.27 1.82 -2.17
N ILE A 47 1.46 1.53 -1.69
CA ILE A 47 1.67 0.68 -0.52
C ILE A 47 1.02 1.32 0.72
N PHE A 48 1.21 2.61 0.91
CA PHE A 48 0.59 3.33 2.02
C PHE A 48 -0.93 3.38 1.91
N LEU A 49 -1.45 3.60 0.71
CA LEU A 49 -2.89 3.59 0.44
C LEU A 49 -3.50 2.21 0.76
N LYS A 50 -2.84 1.14 0.37
CA LYS A 50 -3.27 -0.23 0.71
C LYS A 50 -3.30 -0.45 2.22
N TYR A 51 -2.26 0.00 2.93
CA TYR A 51 -2.21 -0.08 4.40
C TYR A 51 -3.39 0.65 5.05
N ILE A 52 -3.64 1.88 4.64
CA ILE A 52 -4.77 2.68 5.17
C ILE A 52 -6.09 1.96 4.90
N SER A 53 -6.28 1.46 3.69
CA SER A 53 -7.51 0.80 3.28
C SER A 53 -7.73 -0.53 4.02
N ASP A 54 -6.69 -1.32 4.20
CA ASP A 54 -6.79 -2.59 4.93
C ASP A 54 -7.18 -2.36 6.40
N ALA A 55 -6.56 -1.39 7.05
CA ALA A 55 -6.89 -1.03 8.44
C ALA A 55 -8.34 -0.57 8.56
N PHE A 56 -8.79 0.25 7.61
CA PHE A 56 -10.17 0.71 7.53
C PHE A 56 -11.13 -0.46 7.35
N GLU A 57 -10.90 -1.33 6.38
CA GLU A 57 -11.78 -2.44 6.05
C GLU A 57 -11.95 -3.41 7.21
N GLU A 58 -10.89 -3.72 7.93
CA GLU A 58 -10.97 -4.59 9.10
C GLU A 58 -11.87 -3.99 10.18
N ARG A 59 -11.69 -2.70 10.49
CA ARG A 59 -12.55 -1.99 11.45
C ARG A 59 -13.98 -1.88 10.96
N HIS A 60 -14.17 -1.64 9.66
CA HIS A 60 -15.48 -1.56 9.03
C HIS A 60 -16.26 -2.88 9.21
N GLN A 61 -15.61 -4.02 9.00
CA GLN A 61 -16.23 -5.33 9.23
C GLN A 61 -16.59 -5.56 10.71
N GLU A 62 -15.74 -5.15 11.63
CA GLU A 62 -16.04 -5.20 13.07
C GLU A 62 -17.29 -4.39 13.42
N LEU A 63 -17.39 -3.18 12.89
CA LEU A 63 -18.54 -2.31 13.13
C LEU A 63 -19.82 -2.83 12.49
N LEU A 64 -19.72 -3.41 11.28
CA LEU A 64 -20.87 -4.04 10.63
C LEU A 64 -21.45 -5.19 11.46
N ALA A 65 -20.59 -5.94 12.15
CA ALA A 65 -21.03 -7.02 13.04
C ALA A 65 -21.67 -6.50 14.31
N GLU A 66 -21.47 -5.24 14.68
CA GLU A 66 -21.94 -4.62 15.93
C GLU A 66 -23.04 -3.58 15.71
N VAL A 67 -23.62 -3.49 14.52
CA VAL A 67 -24.68 -2.51 14.21
C VAL A 67 -25.88 -2.64 15.13
N GLU A 68 -26.28 -3.87 15.49
CA GLU A 68 -27.38 -4.13 16.40
C GLU A 68 -27.10 -3.62 17.83
N GLN A 69 -25.83 -3.50 18.21
CA GLN A 69 -25.40 -2.93 19.48
C GLN A 69 -25.19 -1.42 19.42
N GLY A 70 -25.54 -0.77 18.32
CA GLY A 70 -25.47 0.67 18.16
C GLY A 70 -24.22 1.21 17.47
N ALA A 71 -23.36 0.34 16.94
CA ALA A 71 -22.20 0.79 16.16
C ALA A 71 -22.62 1.40 14.82
N ASP A 72 -21.94 2.45 14.40
CA ASP A 72 -22.16 3.11 13.12
C ASP A 72 -20.93 2.99 12.22
N PRO A 73 -20.94 2.09 11.23
CA PRO A 73 -19.81 1.92 10.30
C PRO A 73 -19.51 3.15 9.43
N GLU A 74 -20.43 4.13 9.38
CA GLU A 74 -20.25 5.35 8.60
C GLU A 74 -19.85 6.56 9.45
N ASP A 75 -19.63 6.36 10.75
CA ASP A 75 -19.14 7.41 11.64
C ASP A 75 -17.61 7.43 11.68
N PRO A 76 -16.95 8.49 11.17
CA PRO A 76 -15.49 8.61 11.22
C PRO A 76 -14.89 8.51 12.62
N ASP A 77 -15.61 8.92 13.65
CA ASP A 77 -15.13 8.88 15.03
C ASP A 77 -14.90 7.46 15.53
N GLU A 78 -15.65 6.50 15.02
CA GLU A 78 -15.47 5.07 15.33
C GLU A 78 -14.09 4.53 14.86
N TYR A 79 -13.51 5.16 13.85
CA TYR A 79 -12.20 4.80 13.31
C TYR A 79 -11.08 5.60 14.01
N LEU A 80 -11.30 6.88 14.22
CA LEU A 80 -10.35 7.76 14.90
C LEU A 80 -10.06 7.30 16.34
N ALA A 81 -11.05 6.76 17.04
CA ALA A 81 -10.90 6.21 18.39
C ALA A 81 -9.89 5.05 18.43
N GLU A 82 -9.72 4.33 17.33
CA GLU A 82 -8.78 3.21 17.19
C GLU A 82 -7.51 3.59 16.41
N ASN A 83 -7.26 4.88 16.20
CA ASN A 83 -6.14 5.38 15.39
C ASN A 83 -6.16 4.88 13.94
N ILE A 84 -7.34 4.72 13.38
CA ILE A 84 -7.55 4.29 11.99
C ILE A 84 -8.05 5.49 11.19
N PHE A 85 -7.45 5.72 10.02
CA PHE A 85 -7.89 6.78 9.12
C PHE A 85 -9.22 6.41 8.47
N TRP A 86 -10.10 7.39 8.37
CA TRP A 86 -11.35 7.24 7.63
C TRP A 86 -11.07 7.17 6.14
N VAL A 87 -11.65 6.19 5.46
CA VAL A 87 -11.53 6.05 4.00
C VAL A 87 -12.91 6.15 3.37
N PRO A 88 -13.22 7.22 2.63
CA PRO A 88 -14.49 7.32 1.93
C PRO A 88 -14.63 6.22 0.87
N PRO A 89 -15.86 5.83 0.50
CA PRO A 89 -16.10 4.68 -0.37
C PRO A 89 -15.31 4.66 -1.68
N GLU A 90 -15.19 5.81 -2.33
CA GLU A 90 -14.45 5.95 -3.60
C GLU A 90 -12.94 5.79 -3.47
N ALA A 91 -12.42 5.90 -2.26
CA ALA A 91 -10.98 5.81 -1.98
C ALA A 91 -10.55 4.43 -1.43
N ARG A 92 -11.50 3.56 -1.17
CA ARG A 92 -11.22 2.21 -0.66
C ARG A 92 -10.51 1.36 -1.71
N TRP A 93 -9.60 0.52 -1.26
CA TRP A 93 -8.80 -0.30 -2.17
C TRP A 93 -9.66 -1.13 -3.12
N SER A 94 -10.76 -1.69 -2.62
CA SER A 94 -11.70 -2.46 -3.43
C SER A 94 -12.27 -1.66 -4.61
N ALA A 95 -12.56 -0.38 -4.41
CA ALA A 95 -13.02 0.51 -5.47
C ALA A 95 -11.92 0.78 -6.50
N LEU A 96 -10.69 0.99 -6.05
CA LEU A 96 -9.55 1.19 -6.94
C LEU A 96 -9.24 -0.08 -7.73
N GLN A 97 -9.25 -1.22 -7.08
CA GLN A 97 -8.99 -2.51 -7.72
C GLN A 97 -10.05 -2.88 -8.76
N ALA A 98 -11.32 -2.57 -8.48
CA ALA A 98 -12.41 -2.74 -9.44
C ALA A 98 -12.21 -1.91 -10.72
N ASN A 99 -11.50 -0.79 -10.64
CA ASN A 99 -11.21 0.12 -11.75
C ASN A 99 -9.78 0.01 -12.29
N ALA A 100 -9.02 -0.98 -11.83
CA ALA A 100 -7.58 -1.09 -12.14
C ALA A 100 -7.29 -1.23 -13.64
N LYS A 101 -8.20 -1.83 -14.39
CA LYS A 101 -8.06 -2.03 -15.85
C LYS A 101 -8.53 -0.85 -16.70
N GLN A 102 -9.09 0.18 -16.07
CA GLN A 102 -9.61 1.33 -16.80
C GLN A 102 -8.52 2.36 -17.10
N PRO A 103 -8.58 3.05 -18.25
CA PRO A 103 -7.62 4.11 -18.57
C PRO A 103 -7.64 5.27 -17.59
N THR A 104 -8.72 5.44 -16.84
CA THR A 104 -8.91 6.50 -15.83
C THR A 104 -8.37 6.13 -14.46
N ILE A 105 -7.72 5.00 -14.31
CA ILE A 105 -7.24 4.53 -13.00
C ILE A 105 -6.30 5.53 -12.31
N GLY A 106 -5.43 6.20 -13.05
CA GLY A 106 -4.54 7.21 -12.49
C GLY A 106 -5.29 8.36 -11.83
N LYS A 107 -6.30 8.88 -12.52
CA LYS A 107 -7.18 9.93 -11.98
C LYS A 107 -7.92 9.43 -10.74
N LYS A 108 -8.40 8.19 -10.74
CA LYS A 108 -9.10 7.60 -9.60
C LYS A 108 -8.20 7.48 -8.38
N VAL A 109 -6.94 7.13 -8.57
CA VAL A 109 -5.94 7.13 -7.47
C VAL A 109 -5.73 8.55 -6.94
N ASP A 110 -5.57 9.53 -7.81
CA ASP A 110 -5.42 10.93 -7.40
C ASP A 110 -6.64 11.44 -6.61
N ASP A 111 -7.84 11.14 -7.09
CA ASP A 111 -9.09 11.50 -6.42
C ASP A 111 -9.20 10.82 -5.04
N ALA A 112 -8.75 9.57 -4.94
CA ALA A 112 -8.70 8.84 -3.66
C ALA A 112 -7.75 9.50 -2.66
N MET A 113 -6.55 9.89 -3.10
CA MET A 113 -5.58 10.58 -2.25
C MET A 113 -6.14 11.91 -1.75
N VAL A 114 -6.77 12.69 -2.62
CA VAL A 114 -7.43 13.97 -2.27
C VAL A 114 -8.53 13.75 -1.24
N ALA A 115 -9.38 12.73 -1.45
CA ALA A 115 -10.50 12.43 -0.55
C ALA A 115 -10.01 12.01 0.84
N ILE A 116 -8.97 11.20 0.93
CA ILE A 116 -8.37 10.77 2.19
C ILE A 116 -7.77 11.97 2.94
N GLU A 117 -7.02 12.83 2.25
CA GLU A 117 -6.46 14.04 2.87
C GLU A 117 -7.53 15.01 3.35
N ARG A 118 -8.61 15.17 2.58
CA ARG A 118 -9.74 16.04 2.94
C ARG A 118 -10.37 15.59 4.25
N ASP A 119 -10.56 14.28 4.43
CA ASP A 119 -11.26 13.72 5.58
C ASP A 119 -10.32 13.39 6.75
N ASN A 120 -9.01 13.48 6.55
CA ASN A 120 -8.01 13.21 7.58
C ASN A 120 -6.97 14.34 7.62
N LYS A 121 -7.16 15.29 8.49
CA LYS A 121 -6.31 16.49 8.61
C LYS A 121 -4.83 16.18 8.82
N ARG A 122 -4.53 15.07 9.50
CA ARG A 122 -3.15 14.61 9.74
C ARG A 122 -2.40 14.26 8.46
N LEU A 123 -3.13 13.90 7.40
CA LEU A 123 -2.55 13.49 6.13
C LEU A 123 -2.51 14.62 5.10
N LYS A 124 -2.97 15.80 5.44
CA LYS A 124 -3.02 16.94 4.52
C LYS A 124 -1.64 17.24 3.93
N GLY A 125 -1.55 17.17 2.60
CA GLY A 125 -0.32 17.43 1.85
C GLY A 125 0.73 16.32 1.92
N VAL A 126 0.43 15.19 2.54
CA VAL A 126 1.37 14.08 2.75
C VAL A 126 1.32 13.06 1.61
N LEU A 127 0.12 12.79 1.07
CA LEU A 127 -0.07 11.72 0.10
C LEU A 127 0.40 12.16 -1.30
N PRO A 128 1.13 11.28 -2.01
CA PRO A 128 1.54 11.60 -3.38
C PRO A 128 0.34 11.64 -4.33
N LYS A 129 0.45 12.48 -5.33
CA LYS A 129 -0.54 12.67 -6.39
C LYS A 129 0.14 12.54 -7.76
N ASP A 130 -0.54 12.90 -8.82
CA ASP A 130 -0.05 12.82 -10.20
C ASP A 130 0.04 11.40 -10.79
N TYR A 131 -0.78 10.48 -10.28
CA TYR A 131 -0.95 9.16 -10.89
C TYR A 131 -1.64 9.25 -12.27
N GLY A 132 -2.36 10.33 -12.51
CA GLY A 132 -3.03 10.59 -13.78
C GLY A 132 -2.13 11.15 -14.89
N ARG A 133 -0.86 11.46 -14.60
CA ARG A 133 0.03 12.05 -15.60
C ARG A 133 0.26 11.12 -16.80
N PRO A 134 0.40 11.67 -18.01
CA PRO A 134 0.55 10.88 -19.23
C PRO A 134 1.79 9.97 -19.25
N ALA A 135 2.87 10.37 -18.59
CA ALA A 135 4.10 9.59 -18.52
C ALA A 135 3.95 8.26 -17.76
N LEU A 136 2.93 8.15 -16.90
CA LEU A 136 2.65 6.93 -16.15
C LEU A 136 1.71 6.01 -16.95
N ASP A 137 2.20 4.84 -17.33
CA ASP A 137 1.43 3.83 -18.05
C ASP A 137 0.30 3.30 -17.16
N LYS A 138 -0.94 3.47 -17.61
CA LYS A 138 -2.13 3.13 -16.83
C LYS A 138 -2.36 1.63 -16.73
N GLN A 139 -1.98 0.87 -17.75
CA GLN A 139 -2.07 -0.59 -17.72
C GLN A 139 -1.13 -1.16 -16.64
N ARG A 140 0.10 -0.70 -16.60
CA ARG A 140 1.09 -1.12 -15.61
C ARG A 140 0.72 -0.67 -14.20
N LEU A 141 0.15 0.52 -14.07
CA LEU A 141 -0.40 1.00 -12.81
C LEU A 141 -1.50 0.06 -12.30
N GLY A 142 -2.43 -0.33 -13.17
CA GLY A 142 -3.48 -1.29 -12.82
C GLY A 142 -2.93 -2.65 -12.41
N GLU A 143 -1.93 -3.16 -13.10
CA GLU A 143 -1.25 -4.42 -12.75
C GLU A 143 -0.59 -4.33 -11.38
N LEU A 144 0.04 -3.21 -11.06
CA LEU A 144 0.65 -2.98 -9.75
C LEU A 144 -0.41 -2.92 -8.64
N ILE A 145 -1.54 -2.26 -8.88
CA ILE A 145 -2.67 -2.23 -7.95
C ILE A 145 -3.18 -3.64 -7.66
N ASP A 146 -3.38 -4.45 -8.69
CA ASP A 146 -3.83 -5.83 -8.53
C ASP A 146 -2.83 -6.68 -7.73
N LEU A 147 -1.56 -6.50 -7.98
CA LEU A 147 -0.51 -7.22 -7.26
C LEU A 147 -0.46 -6.81 -5.78
N ILE A 148 -0.45 -5.52 -5.49
CA ILE A 148 -0.46 -5.00 -4.11
C ILE A 148 -1.74 -5.46 -3.39
N GLY A 149 -2.85 -5.56 -4.11
CA GLY A 149 -4.12 -6.05 -3.59
C GLY A 149 -4.08 -7.47 -3.03
N THR A 150 -3.11 -8.28 -3.42
CA THR A 150 -2.94 -9.65 -2.90
C THR A 150 -2.23 -9.70 -1.55
N ILE A 151 -1.72 -8.57 -1.06
CA ILE A 151 -0.88 -8.49 0.13
C ILE A 151 -1.65 -7.81 1.26
N GLY A 152 -1.77 -8.47 2.40
CA GLY A 152 -2.29 -7.84 3.62
C GLY A 152 -1.22 -6.96 4.26
N LEU A 153 -1.49 -5.66 4.38
CA LEU A 153 -0.55 -4.69 4.95
C LEU A 153 -1.07 -4.03 6.23
N GLY A 154 -2.35 -3.71 6.27
CA GLY A 154 -2.94 -2.91 7.31
C GLY A 154 -3.87 -3.66 8.25
N ASP A 155 -4.06 -4.97 8.11
CA ASP A 155 -4.83 -5.76 9.04
C ASP A 155 -4.14 -5.82 10.41
N LYS A 156 -4.89 -6.21 11.42
CA LYS A 156 -4.45 -6.19 12.83
C LYS A 156 -3.18 -7.00 13.06
N GLU A 157 -3.07 -8.17 12.42
CA GLU A 157 -1.91 -9.04 12.52
C GLU A 157 -0.68 -8.38 11.88
N ASN A 158 -0.81 -7.86 10.68
CA ASN A 158 0.29 -7.25 9.94
C ASN A 158 0.71 -5.89 10.54
N ARG A 159 -0.23 -5.12 11.08
CA ARG A 159 0.09 -3.90 11.84
C ARG A 159 0.93 -4.21 13.08
N SER A 160 0.58 -5.25 13.83
CA SER A 160 1.32 -5.64 15.03
C SER A 160 2.75 -6.11 14.73
N LYS A 161 3.00 -6.61 13.53
CA LYS A 161 4.32 -7.06 13.07
C LYS A 161 5.11 -5.99 12.32
N ASP A 162 4.56 -4.79 12.20
CA ASP A 162 5.17 -3.67 11.46
C ASP A 162 5.55 -4.05 10.02
N ILE A 163 4.64 -4.71 9.32
CA ILE A 163 4.84 -5.08 7.92
C ILE A 163 5.02 -3.83 7.05
N LEU A 164 4.28 -2.76 7.33
CA LEU A 164 4.43 -1.50 6.60
C LEU A 164 5.86 -0.96 6.69
N GLY A 165 6.42 -0.91 7.89
CA GLY A 165 7.80 -0.45 8.11
C GLY A 165 8.82 -1.29 7.36
N ARG A 166 8.67 -2.61 7.38
CA ARG A 166 9.54 -3.54 6.65
C ARG A 166 9.47 -3.35 5.14
N VAL A 167 8.28 -3.21 4.60
CA VAL A 167 8.08 -3.00 3.17
C VAL A 167 8.68 -1.67 2.75
N TYR A 168 8.44 -0.61 3.51
CA TYR A 168 9.06 0.70 3.25
C TYR A 168 10.59 0.62 3.28
N GLU A 169 11.18 0.02 4.29
CA GLU A 169 12.66 -0.13 4.39
C GLU A 169 13.22 -0.93 3.22
N TYR A 170 12.57 -2.03 2.86
CA TYR A 170 12.97 -2.83 1.71
C TYR A 170 12.99 -2.00 0.43
N PHE A 171 11.89 -1.31 0.12
CA PHE A 171 11.79 -0.50 -1.09
C PHE A 171 12.78 0.66 -1.07
N LEU A 172 12.96 1.34 0.06
CA LEU A 172 13.93 2.41 0.19
C LEU A 172 15.36 1.92 -0.07
N SER A 173 15.72 0.72 0.41
CA SER A 173 17.02 0.11 0.15
C SER A 173 17.23 -0.25 -1.32
N GLN A 174 16.19 -0.76 -1.99
CA GLN A 174 16.22 -1.06 -3.41
C GLN A 174 16.36 0.23 -4.25
N PHE A 175 15.66 1.28 -3.90
CA PHE A 175 15.78 2.58 -4.55
C PHE A 175 17.19 3.17 -4.36
N ALA A 176 17.73 3.13 -3.15
CA ALA A 176 19.09 3.59 -2.87
C ALA A 176 20.13 2.82 -3.67
N SER A 177 19.99 1.49 -3.78
CA SER A 177 20.86 0.65 -4.59
C SER A 177 20.76 0.99 -6.09
N ALA A 178 19.56 1.24 -6.57
CA ALA A 178 19.34 1.64 -7.97
C ALA A 178 19.91 3.03 -8.28
N GLU A 179 19.72 3.97 -7.35
CA GLU A 179 20.29 5.32 -7.45
C GLU A 179 21.82 5.29 -7.35
N GLY A 180 22.38 4.45 -6.47
CA GLY A 180 23.82 4.27 -6.33
C GLY A 180 24.50 3.76 -7.58
N LYS A 181 23.87 2.86 -8.32
CA LYS A 181 24.36 2.38 -9.62
C LYS A 181 24.34 3.47 -10.70
N LYS A 182 23.46 4.45 -10.59
CA LYS A 182 23.41 5.63 -11.47
C LYS A 182 24.26 6.78 -10.94
N GLY A 183 24.38 6.92 -9.63
CA GLY A 183 25.12 7.99 -8.96
C GLY A 183 26.63 7.82 -8.99
N GLY A 184 27.16 6.63 -9.28
CA GLY A 184 28.61 6.41 -9.46
C GLY A 184 29.20 7.05 -10.71
N GLN A 185 28.43 7.87 -11.41
CA GLN A 185 28.86 8.64 -12.57
C GLN A 185 29.11 10.12 -12.28
N PHE A 186 29.05 10.50 -11.04
CA PHE A 186 29.46 11.85 -10.65
C PHE A 186 30.95 11.93 -10.48
#